data_ea7afb6b645f82eab679850988856629
#
_entry.id   ea7afb6b645f82eab679850988856629
#
_cell.length_a   1.000
_cell.length_b   1.000
_cell.length_c   1.000
_cell.angle_alpha   90.00
_cell.angle_beta   90.00
_cell.angle_gamma   90.00
#
_symmetry.space_group_name_H-M   'P 1'
#
loop_
_entity.id
_entity.type
_entity.pdbx_description
1 polymer ?
#
loop_
_entity_poly.entity_id
_entity_poly.type
_entity_poly.pdbx_seq_one_letter_code
_entity_poly.pdbx_strand_id
1 'polypeptide(L)'
;MEQINWRWRHFDTMSAAAWHDILMLRADVFVVEQACPYKDPDHKDIVSWHLTGHIGDDLVATMRVVPPGVSYDECSIGRVVVPESLRGQRRGVALMQIGIAFCESRWNTGIRISGQGYLTGFYDALGFETIHGPYMEDDIPHYEMLKPGV
;
A
#
# COMPACT_ATOMS: atom_id res chain seq x y z
N MET A 1 22.64 -6.14 -8.99
CA MET A 1 21.25 -5.81 -8.59
C MET A 1 21.28 -5.30 -7.15
N GLU A 2 20.83 -4.10 -6.93
CA GLU A 2 20.85 -3.50 -5.62
C GLU A 2 19.82 -4.19 -4.71
N GLN A 3 20.26 -4.50 -3.51
CA GLN A 3 19.39 -5.17 -2.53
C GLN A 3 18.58 -4.15 -1.76
N ILE A 4 17.28 -4.41 -1.65
CA ILE A 4 16.36 -3.56 -0.88
C ILE A 4 16.26 -4.13 0.53
N ASN A 5 16.48 -3.27 1.52
CA ASN A 5 16.30 -3.62 2.93
C ASN A 5 14.89 -3.23 3.35
N TRP A 6 14.09 -4.24 3.72
CA TRP A 6 12.70 -4.06 4.10
C TRP A 6 12.55 -4.05 5.61
N ARG A 7 11.68 -3.13 6.10
CA ARG A 7 11.39 -3.05 7.53
C ARG A 7 9.94 -2.60 7.77
N TRP A 8 9.24 -3.35 8.61
CA TRP A 8 7.92 -2.97 9.11
C TRP A 8 8.02 -2.23 10.43
N ARG A 9 7.28 -1.13 10.57
CA ARG A 9 7.17 -0.40 11.84
C ARG A 9 5.75 0.14 11.98
N HIS A 10 5.20 0.03 13.20
CA HIS A 10 3.99 0.76 13.52
C HIS A 10 4.33 2.25 13.64
N PHE A 11 3.41 3.12 13.28
CA PHE A 11 3.62 4.58 13.36
C PHE A 11 4.15 5.00 14.73
N ASP A 12 3.58 4.43 15.83
CA ASP A 12 3.96 4.79 17.20
C ASP A 12 5.43 4.55 17.52
N THR A 13 6.09 3.67 16.78
CA THR A 13 7.50 3.34 17.01
C THR A 13 8.44 4.03 16.03
N MET A 14 7.90 4.82 15.10
CA MET A 14 8.71 5.49 14.09
C MET A 14 9.27 6.80 14.62
N SER A 15 10.52 7.13 14.22
CA SER A 15 11.05 8.46 14.45
C SER A 15 10.37 9.48 13.53
N ALA A 16 10.39 10.74 13.93
CA ALA A 16 9.88 11.82 13.11
C ALA A 16 10.59 11.87 11.75
N ALA A 17 11.91 11.63 11.73
CA ALA A 17 12.69 11.63 10.49
C ALA A 17 12.27 10.50 9.56
N ALA A 18 12.05 9.28 10.07
CA ALA A 18 11.60 8.16 9.25
C ALA A 18 10.21 8.42 8.66
N TRP A 19 9.30 8.98 9.45
CA TRP A 19 7.97 9.35 8.97
C TRP A 19 8.05 10.46 7.91
N HIS A 20 8.90 11.45 8.13
CA HIS A 20 9.11 12.52 7.16
C HIS A 20 9.58 11.97 5.80
N ASP A 21 10.51 11.01 5.81
CA ASP A 21 10.99 10.39 4.58
C ASP A 21 9.87 9.66 3.82
N ILE A 22 8.99 8.96 4.54
CA ILE A 22 7.82 8.33 3.92
C ILE A 22 6.91 9.38 3.27
N LEU A 23 6.63 10.48 3.96
CA LEU A 23 5.79 11.54 3.41
C LEU A 23 6.39 12.17 2.16
N MET A 24 7.70 12.39 2.16
CA MET A 24 8.40 12.92 0.99
C MET A 24 8.26 12.00 -0.21
N LEU A 25 8.50 10.71 -0.02
CA LEU A 25 8.38 9.72 -1.11
C LEU A 25 6.93 9.65 -1.62
N ARG A 26 5.96 9.59 -0.73
CA ARG A 26 4.54 9.52 -1.11
C ARG A 26 4.12 10.79 -1.87
N ALA A 27 4.55 11.96 -1.43
CA ALA A 27 4.24 13.21 -2.12
C ALA A 27 4.85 13.25 -3.53
N ASP A 28 6.11 12.81 -3.68
CA ASP A 28 6.77 12.77 -4.97
C ASP A 28 6.03 11.89 -5.98
N VAL A 29 5.52 10.75 -5.55
CA VAL A 29 4.86 9.79 -6.46
C VAL A 29 3.39 10.13 -6.63
N PHE A 30 2.63 10.28 -5.54
CA PHE A 30 1.17 10.40 -5.63
C PHE A 30 0.70 11.81 -6.00
N VAL A 31 1.44 12.83 -5.63
CA VAL A 31 1.04 14.21 -5.89
C VAL A 31 1.79 14.79 -7.09
N VAL A 32 3.11 14.78 -7.02
CA VAL A 32 3.95 15.44 -8.05
C VAL A 32 3.99 14.63 -9.33
N GLU A 33 4.42 13.37 -9.27
CA GLU A 33 4.55 12.51 -10.46
C GLU A 33 3.21 12.29 -11.17
N GLN A 34 2.15 12.06 -10.39
CA GLN A 34 0.80 11.82 -10.94
C GLN A 34 0.04 13.09 -11.25
N ALA A 35 0.61 14.26 -10.95
CA ALA A 35 -0.03 15.57 -11.15
C ALA A 35 -1.44 15.60 -10.55
N CYS A 36 -1.60 15.02 -9.35
CA CYS A 36 -2.90 14.92 -8.68
C CYS A 36 -2.87 15.74 -7.39
N PRO A 37 -3.49 16.94 -7.37
CA PRO A 37 -3.50 17.77 -6.16
C PRO A 37 -4.51 17.23 -5.15
N TYR A 38 -4.07 16.36 -4.26
CA TYR A 38 -4.90 15.88 -3.17
C TYR A 38 -4.08 15.80 -1.88
N LYS A 39 -4.78 15.64 -0.78
CA LYS A 39 -4.17 15.56 0.53
C LYS A 39 -3.80 14.12 0.85
N ASP A 40 -2.56 13.74 0.59
CA ASP A 40 -2.11 12.34 0.76
C ASP A 40 -2.11 11.85 2.22
N PRO A 41 -1.57 12.59 3.22
CA PRO A 41 -1.64 12.12 4.60
C PRO A 41 -3.07 12.14 5.12
N ASP A 42 -3.42 11.14 5.92
CA ASP A 42 -4.73 11.06 6.58
C ASP A 42 -4.60 10.50 7.99
N HIS A 43 -5.72 10.47 8.73
CA HIS A 43 -5.71 10.00 10.12
C HIS A 43 -5.42 8.49 10.25
N LYS A 44 -5.56 7.73 9.18
CA LYS A 44 -5.26 6.30 9.19
C LYS A 44 -3.77 6.04 9.33
N ASP A 45 -2.93 6.99 8.91
CA ASP A 45 -1.48 6.86 8.99
C ASP A 45 -1.01 6.61 10.42
N ILE A 46 -1.61 7.29 11.40
CA ILE A 46 -1.13 7.22 12.79
C ILE A 46 -1.51 5.93 13.52
N VAL A 47 -2.42 5.13 12.97
CA VAL A 47 -2.80 3.83 13.53
C VAL A 47 -2.29 2.67 12.69
N SER A 48 -1.53 2.95 11.65
CA SER A 48 -1.13 1.96 10.66
C SER A 48 0.30 1.49 10.83
N TRP A 49 0.57 0.34 10.21
CA TRP A 49 1.91 -0.18 10.00
C TRP A 49 2.44 0.32 8.67
N HIS A 50 3.71 0.66 8.63
CA HIS A 50 4.37 1.16 7.43
C HIS A 50 5.58 0.32 7.09
N LEU A 51 5.63 -0.16 5.84
CA LEU A 51 6.79 -0.84 5.28
C LEU A 51 7.71 0.21 4.68
N THR A 52 8.99 0.11 4.97
CA THR A 52 10.01 0.90 4.29
C THR A 52 10.97 -0.01 3.56
N GLY A 53 11.33 0.36 2.34
CA GLY A 53 12.35 -0.31 1.55
C GLY A 53 13.46 0.67 1.22
N HIS A 54 14.67 0.34 1.66
CA HIS A 54 15.84 1.21 1.47
C HIS A 54 16.86 0.54 0.58
N ILE A 55 17.50 1.35 -0.27
CA ILE A 55 18.74 0.99 -0.95
C ILE A 55 19.81 1.91 -0.36
N GLY A 56 20.71 1.35 0.46
CA GLY A 56 21.60 2.17 1.27
C GLY A 56 20.80 3.06 2.21
N ASP A 57 21.02 4.36 2.16
CA ASP A 57 20.31 5.34 2.98
C ASP A 57 19.05 5.91 2.30
N ASP A 58 18.79 5.50 1.06
CA ASP A 58 17.68 6.05 0.27
C ASP A 58 16.41 5.23 0.46
N LEU A 59 15.33 5.87 0.89
CA LEU A 59 14.00 5.28 0.91
C LEU A 59 13.46 5.26 -0.52
N VAL A 60 13.23 4.06 -1.06
CA VAL A 60 12.78 3.88 -2.45
C VAL A 60 11.38 3.28 -2.57
N ALA A 61 10.91 2.60 -1.51
CA ALA A 61 9.61 1.94 -1.54
C ALA A 61 8.92 2.06 -0.19
N THR A 62 7.59 2.13 -0.22
CA THR A 62 6.80 2.13 1.01
C THR A 62 5.42 1.54 0.75
N MET A 63 4.76 1.14 1.83
CA MET A 63 3.42 0.58 1.82
C MET A 63 2.79 0.83 3.18
N ARG A 64 1.48 1.06 3.20
CA ARG A 64 0.71 1.21 4.44
C ARG A 64 -0.23 0.02 4.62
N VAL A 65 -0.23 -0.55 5.82
CA VAL A 65 -1.23 -1.55 6.23
C VAL A 65 -2.08 -0.96 7.34
N VAL A 66 -3.37 -0.82 7.06
CA VAL A 66 -4.35 -0.28 7.99
C VAL A 66 -4.97 -1.46 8.76
N PRO A 67 -4.96 -1.43 10.11
CA PRO A 67 -5.49 -2.56 10.89
C PRO A 67 -7.00 -2.75 10.69
N PRO A 68 -7.53 -3.94 11.05
CA PRO A 68 -8.97 -4.18 10.98
C PRO A 68 -9.78 -3.17 11.80
N GLY A 69 -10.96 -2.82 11.30
CA GLY A 69 -11.88 -1.94 12.01
C GLY A 69 -11.62 -0.46 11.82
N VAL A 70 -10.72 -0.07 10.92
CA VAL A 70 -10.42 1.33 10.63
C VAL A 70 -11.00 1.75 9.28
N SER A 71 -10.49 1.22 8.18
CA SER A 71 -11.07 1.48 6.85
C SER A 71 -12.27 0.57 6.60
N TYR A 72 -12.13 -0.69 6.98
CA TYR A 72 -13.12 -1.76 6.80
C TYR A 72 -13.06 -2.67 8.01
N ASP A 73 -13.96 -3.64 8.08
CA ASP A 73 -13.87 -4.71 9.10
C ASP A 73 -12.57 -5.50 8.95
N GLU A 74 -12.13 -5.70 7.71
CA GLU A 74 -10.86 -6.35 7.39
C GLU A 74 -9.71 -5.33 7.47
N CYS A 75 -8.47 -5.82 7.53
CA CYS A 75 -7.30 -4.97 7.31
C CYS A 75 -7.23 -4.54 5.83
N SER A 76 -6.41 -3.52 5.55
CA SER A 76 -6.30 -2.98 4.21
C SER A 76 -4.85 -2.62 3.88
N ILE A 77 -4.49 -2.76 2.61
CA ILE A 77 -3.18 -2.37 2.08
C ILE A 77 -3.40 -1.18 1.15
N GLY A 78 -2.60 -0.15 1.31
CA GLY A 78 -2.66 1.03 0.46
C GLY A 78 -1.39 1.85 0.50
N ARG A 79 -1.42 3.00 -0.17
CA ARG A 79 -0.28 3.90 -0.28
C ARG A 79 0.99 3.15 -0.70
N VAL A 80 0.87 2.27 -1.70
CA VAL A 80 1.96 1.44 -2.20
C VAL A 80 2.80 2.24 -3.18
N VAL A 81 4.07 2.43 -2.86
CA VAL A 81 5.06 3.03 -3.76
C VAL A 81 6.05 1.95 -4.15
N VAL A 82 6.11 1.67 -5.44
CA VAL A 82 7.02 0.69 -6.03
C VAL A 82 8.24 1.44 -6.57
N PRO A 83 9.47 1.00 -6.23
CA PRO A 83 10.66 1.65 -6.78
C PRO A 83 10.66 1.54 -8.31
N GLU A 84 11.23 2.55 -8.96
CA GLU A 84 11.26 2.60 -10.43
C GLU A 84 11.87 1.33 -11.04
N SER A 85 12.92 0.80 -10.41
CA SER A 85 13.56 -0.44 -10.82
C SER A 85 12.68 -1.68 -10.68
N LEU A 86 11.60 -1.60 -9.89
CA LEU A 86 10.64 -2.68 -9.68
C LEU A 86 9.28 -2.41 -10.34
N ARG A 87 9.13 -1.30 -11.06
CA ARG A 87 7.91 -1.03 -11.82
C ARG A 87 7.85 -1.93 -13.05
N GLY A 88 6.62 -2.35 -13.39
CA GLY A 88 6.35 -3.25 -14.51
C GLY A 88 5.98 -4.63 -14.02
N GLN A 89 5.76 -5.54 -14.94
CA GLN A 89 4.89 -6.69 -14.86
C GLN A 89 4.93 -7.48 -13.56
N ARG A 90 5.93 -8.04 -13.07
CA ARG A 90 5.85 -8.98 -11.94
C ARG A 90 6.43 -8.45 -10.64
N ARG A 91 6.95 -7.25 -10.67
CA ARG A 91 7.72 -6.74 -9.54
C ARG A 91 6.83 -6.08 -8.49
N GLY A 92 5.68 -5.53 -8.92
CA GLY A 92 4.63 -5.09 -8.01
C GLY A 92 4.01 -6.27 -7.27
N VAL A 93 3.95 -7.45 -7.89
CA VAL A 93 3.47 -8.68 -7.25
C VAL A 93 4.32 -9.02 -6.03
N ALA A 94 5.64 -8.99 -6.14
CA ALA A 94 6.53 -9.30 -5.03
C ALA A 94 6.31 -8.35 -3.84
N LEU A 95 6.14 -7.05 -4.11
CA LEU A 95 5.87 -6.07 -3.07
C LEU A 95 4.51 -6.32 -2.40
N MET A 96 3.46 -6.56 -3.18
CA MET A 96 2.14 -6.88 -2.63
C MET A 96 2.17 -8.17 -1.81
N GLN A 97 2.94 -9.17 -2.22
CA GLN A 97 3.08 -10.41 -1.46
C GLN A 97 3.69 -10.19 -0.08
N ILE A 98 4.62 -9.23 0.05
CA ILE A 98 5.18 -8.84 1.36
C ILE A 98 4.04 -8.29 2.25
N GLY A 99 3.20 -7.42 1.71
CA GLY A 99 2.07 -6.85 2.44
C GLY A 99 1.03 -7.90 2.82
N ILE A 100 0.69 -8.79 1.88
CA ILE A 100 -0.27 -9.88 2.12
C ILE A 100 0.24 -10.81 3.22
N ALA A 101 1.49 -11.22 3.15
CA ALA A 101 2.10 -12.08 4.16
C ALA A 101 2.08 -11.44 5.56
N PHE A 102 2.35 -10.14 5.63
CA PHE A 102 2.27 -9.40 6.89
C PHE A 102 0.86 -9.44 7.47
N CYS A 103 -0.15 -9.13 6.64
CA CYS A 103 -1.54 -9.13 7.07
C CYS A 103 -1.98 -10.51 7.55
N GLU A 104 -1.65 -11.56 6.80
CA GLU A 104 -2.04 -12.93 7.11
C GLU A 104 -1.34 -13.47 8.35
N SER A 105 -0.13 -12.96 8.67
CA SER A 105 0.58 -13.34 9.88
C SER A 105 0.00 -12.71 11.15
N ARG A 106 -0.75 -11.61 11.03
CA ARG A 106 -1.25 -10.86 12.18
C ARG A 106 -2.76 -11.00 12.38
N TRP A 107 -3.52 -11.13 11.30
CA TRP A 107 -4.98 -11.16 11.35
C TRP A 107 -5.53 -12.23 10.43
N ASN A 108 -6.69 -12.73 10.78
CA ASN A 108 -7.41 -13.72 9.95
C ASN A 108 -8.69 -13.13 9.34
N THR A 109 -8.76 -11.81 9.22
CA THR A 109 -9.94 -11.09 8.75
C THR A 109 -10.12 -11.11 7.24
N GLY A 110 -9.12 -11.52 6.50
CA GLY A 110 -9.02 -11.19 5.08
C GLY A 110 -8.46 -9.79 4.88
N ILE A 111 -8.31 -9.39 3.63
CA ILE A 111 -7.75 -8.09 3.24
C ILE A 111 -8.71 -7.43 2.26
N ARG A 112 -9.17 -6.22 2.57
CA ARG A 112 -10.04 -5.45 1.68
C ARG A 112 -9.30 -4.23 1.19
N ILE A 113 -9.33 -3.99 -0.12
CA ILE A 113 -8.65 -2.87 -0.75
C ILE A 113 -9.59 -2.12 -1.68
N SER A 114 -9.22 -0.87 -2.00
CA SER A 114 -9.81 -0.08 -3.07
C SER A 114 -8.77 0.02 -4.18
N GLY A 115 -9.07 -0.54 -5.34
CA GLY A 115 -8.14 -0.58 -6.46
C GLY A 115 -8.70 0.08 -7.70
N GLN A 116 -7.81 0.71 -8.48
CA GLN A 116 -8.20 1.31 -9.76
C GLN A 116 -8.68 0.25 -10.73
N GLY A 117 -9.71 0.57 -11.51
CA GLY A 117 -10.39 -0.40 -12.37
C GLY A 117 -9.48 -1.11 -13.37
N TYR A 118 -8.46 -0.42 -13.88
CA TYR A 118 -7.54 -1.02 -14.85
C TYR A 118 -6.56 -2.02 -14.20
N LEU A 119 -6.52 -2.12 -12.86
CA LEU A 119 -5.65 -3.03 -12.12
C LEU A 119 -6.39 -4.28 -11.59
N THR A 120 -7.67 -4.46 -11.90
CA THR A 120 -8.45 -5.60 -11.37
C THR A 120 -7.82 -6.95 -11.71
N GLY A 121 -7.30 -7.11 -12.92
CA GLY A 121 -6.61 -8.35 -13.31
C GLY A 121 -5.36 -8.61 -12.49
N PHE A 122 -4.61 -7.56 -12.16
CA PHE A 122 -3.45 -7.66 -11.30
C PHE A 122 -3.82 -8.17 -9.90
N TYR A 123 -4.89 -7.62 -9.32
CA TYR A 123 -5.34 -8.02 -7.99
C TYR A 123 -6.00 -9.40 -8.00
N ASP A 124 -6.74 -9.75 -9.07
CA ASP A 124 -7.31 -11.10 -9.23
C ASP A 124 -6.21 -12.16 -9.14
N ALA A 125 -5.08 -11.93 -9.80
CA ALA A 125 -3.96 -12.87 -9.80
C ALA A 125 -3.35 -13.05 -8.39
N LEU A 126 -3.57 -12.09 -7.49
CA LEU A 126 -3.12 -12.15 -6.09
C LEU A 126 -4.16 -12.75 -5.14
N GLY A 127 -5.32 -13.15 -5.66
CA GLY A 127 -6.38 -13.78 -4.87
C GLY A 127 -7.46 -12.83 -4.38
N PHE A 128 -7.52 -11.60 -4.89
CA PHE A 128 -8.57 -10.64 -4.56
C PHE A 128 -9.76 -10.82 -5.50
N GLU A 129 -10.96 -10.73 -4.95
CA GLU A 129 -12.21 -10.77 -5.71
C GLU A 129 -12.88 -9.39 -5.67
N THR A 130 -13.35 -8.92 -6.83
CA THR A 130 -14.13 -7.68 -6.89
C THR A 130 -15.49 -7.88 -6.24
N ILE A 131 -15.84 -7.06 -5.25
CA ILE A 131 -17.09 -7.20 -4.50
C ILE A 131 -18.00 -5.98 -4.61
N HIS A 132 -17.49 -4.82 -4.99
CA HIS A 132 -18.28 -3.60 -5.10
C HIS A 132 -17.65 -2.63 -6.10
N GLY A 133 -18.49 -1.89 -6.80
CA GLY A 133 -18.07 -0.86 -7.74
C GLY A 133 -18.68 -1.07 -9.12
N PRO A 134 -18.34 -0.21 -10.11
CA PRO A 134 -17.36 0.88 -9.99
C PRO A 134 -17.87 2.07 -9.19
N TYR A 135 -16.97 2.78 -8.57
CA TYR A 135 -17.22 4.10 -7.96
C TYR A 135 -16.04 5.02 -8.30
N MET A 136 -16.29 6.31 -8.32
CA MET A 136 -15.27 7.28 -8.70
C MET A 136 -14.47 7.73 -7.50
N GLU A 137 -13.15 7.72 -7.64
CA GLU A 137 -12.20 8.23 -6.66
C GLU A 137 -11.14 8.98 -7.43
N ASP A 138 -10.98 10.28 -7.16
CA ASP A 138 -10.09 11.17 -7.91
C ASP A 138 -10.34 11.12 -9.42
N ASP A 139 -11.63 11.06 -9.83
CA ASP A 139 -12.10 10.94 -11.21
C ASP A 139 -11.64 9.66 -11.95
N ILE A 140 -11.23 8.64 -11.19
CA ILE A 140 -10.83 7.34 -11.74
C ILE A 140 -11.77 6.26 -11.21
N PRO A 141 -12.30 5.36 -12.08
CA PRO A 141 -13.11 4.24 -11.60
C PRO A 141 -12.32 3.32 -10.69
N HIS A 142 -12.90 3.01 -9.53
CA HIS A 142 -12.32 2.12 -8.53
C HIS A 142 -13.28 0.98 -8.19
N TYR A 143 -12.73 -0.10 -7.69
CA TYR A 143 -13.49 -1.26 -7.19
C TYR A 143 -12.99 -1.63 -5.80
N GLU A 144 -13.92 -2.03 -4.93
CA GLU A 144 -13.55 -2.73 -3.70
C GLU A 144 -13.29 -4.19 -4.02
N MET A 145 -12.18 -4.70 -3.51
CA MET A 145 -11.75 -6.07 -3.72
C MET A 145 -11.40 -6.70 -2.38
N LEU A 146 -11.72 -7.99 -2.25
CA LEU A 146 -11.52 -8.74 -1.01
C LEU A 146 -10.69 -9.99 -1.29
N LYS A 147 -9.63 -10.17 -0.51
CA LYS A 147 -8.93 -11.45 -0.40
C LYS A 147 -9.42 -12.11 0.89
N PRO A 148 -10.11 -13.25 0.81
CA PRO A 148 -10.64 -13.89 2.03
C PRO A 148 -9.55 -14.27 3.02
N GLY A 149 -9.93 -14.33 4.30
CA GLY A 149 -9.04 -14.80 5.36
C GLY A 149 -8.65 -16.27 5.18
N VAL A 150 -7.51 -16.59 5.71
CA VAL A 150 -6.96 -17.96 5.64
C VAL A 150 -7.56 -18.83 6.72
#